data_44c1baa9990dcdb640783b6e460a359f
#
_entry.id   44c1baa9990dcdb640783b6e460a359f
#
_cell.length_a   1.000
_cell.length_b   1.000
_cell.length_c   1.000
_cell.angle_alpha   90.00
_cell.angle_beta   90.00
_cell.angle_gamma   90.00
#
_symmetry.space_group_name_H-M   'P 1'
#
loop_
_entity.id
_entity.type
_entity.pdbx_description
1 polymer ?
#
loop_
_entity_poly.entity_id
_entity_poly.type
_entity_poly.pdbx_seq_one_letter_code
_entity_poly.pdbx_strand_id
1 'polypeptide(L)'
;MSLKNKVAIVTGGNSGIGMAIVLELARQGANIVIDYVAHPEAMEELEKQVHALGDCVIGVKADVSQVAELQNLFAAAVKEFGRVDIMVNNAGVETRTSILDTTEAQYEKVLAINLKSAFFGTQLAAQQMIKQGGGGRIINITSVHEDWPMPGNTAYCLSKGGMRMLTRTTGVELAPHNILVVGVGPGAVATPINLGTMQDPVLLQKLNNAIPLGRMARPEEIASLVAFLAGDGASYMTATTIFADGGIMQSSPGL
;
A
#
# COMPACT_ATOMS: atom_id res chain seq x y z
N MET A 1 10.71 -4.79 -16.82
CA MET A 1 11.62 -4.81 -15.66
C MET A 1 11.50 -6.18 -15.02
N SER A 2 12.54 -6.73 -14.44
CA SER A 2 12.46 -8.07 -13.82
C SER A 2 12.71 -7.94 -12.32
N LEU A 3 11.78 -8.47 -11.52
CA LEU A 3 11.93 -8.61 -10.07
C LEU A 3 12.34 -10.05 -9.69
N LYS A 4 12.91 -10.77 -10.65
CA LYS A 4 13.29 -12.18 -10.47
C LYS A 4 14.18 -12.38 -9.24
N ASN A 5 13.82 -13.32 -8.41
CA ASN A 5 14.48 -13.67 -7.14
C ASN A 5 14.39 -12.58 -6.05
N LYS A 6 13.59 -11.53 -6.24
CA LYS A 6 13.25 -10.57 -5.18
C LYS A 6 12.14 -11.13 -4.30
N VAL A 7 12.15 -10.75 -3.03
CA VAL A 7 11.10 -11.12 -2.08
C VAL A 7 10.34 -9.87 -1.67
N ALA A 8 9.03 -9.89 -1.91
CA ALA A 8 8.14 -8.78 -1.59
C ALA A 8 7.15 -9.18 -0.48
N ILE A 9 7.04 -8.33 0.55
CA ILE A 9 5.96 -8.40 1.53
C ILE A 9 4.90 -7.37 1.15
N VAL A 10 3.63 -7.78 1.07
CA VAL A 10 2.49 -6.89 0.79
C VAL A 10 1.47 -7.01 1.92
N THR A 11 1.27 -5.94 2.71
CA THR A 11 0.26 -5.93 3.76
C THR A 11 -1.13 -5.68 3.20
N GLY A 12 -2.14 -6.41 3.72
CA GLY A 12 -3.51 -6.37 3.17
C GLY A 12 -3.55 -6.81 1.71
N GLY A 13 -2.74 -7.82 1.35
CA GLY A 13 -2.48 -8.21 -0.04
C GLY A 13 -3.58 -9.06 -0.67
N ASN A 14 -4.61 -9.50 0.06
CA ASN A 14 -5.64 -10.38 -0.47
C ASN A 14 -6.90 -9.67 -0.99
N SER A 15 -6.87 -8.35 -1.12
CA SER A 15 -8.01 -7.57 -1.65
C SER A 15 -7.59 -6.26 -2.33
N GLY A 16 -8.47 -5.72 -3.17
CA GLY A 16 -8.35 -4.38 -3.75
C GLY A 16 -7.01 -4.10 -4.41
N ILE A 17 -6.39 -2.97 -4.04
CA ILE A 17 -5.08 -2.55 -4.56
C ILE A 17 -4.00 -3.57 -4.19
N GLY A 18 -4.03 -4.09 -2.95
CA GLY A 18 -3.03 -5.06 -2.48
C GLY A 18 -3.00 -6.33 -3.33
N MET A 19 -4.16 -6.88 -3.69
CA MET A 19 -4.26 -8.07 -4.56
C MET A 19 -3.68 -7.78 -5.96
N ALA A 20 -4.00 -6.64 -6.53
CA ALA A 20 -3.45 -6.26 -7.84
C ALA A 20 -1.91 -6.08 -7.77
N ILE A 21 -1.39 -5.50 -6.67
CA ILE A 21 0.05 -5.37 -6.44
C ILE A 21 0.72 -6.76 -6.35
N VAL A 22 0.15 -7.69 -5.58
CA VAL A 22 0.64 -9.06 -5.47
C VAL A 22 0.77 -9.70 -6.85
N LEU A 23 -0.30 -9.67 -7.65
CA LEU A 23 -0.30 -10.26 -8.98
C LEU A 23 0.71 -9.59 -9.93
N GLU A 24 0.85 -8.28 -9.87
CA GLU A 24 1.78 -7.58 -10.75
C GLU A 24 3.24 -7.81 -10.36
N LEU A 25 3.58 -7.82 -9.06
CA LEU A 25 4.93 -8.16 -8.61
C LEU A 25 5.28 -9.62 -8.95
N ALA A 26 4.34 -10.55 -8.81
CA ALA A 26 4.52 -11.94 -9.21
C ALA A 26 4.75 -12.06 -10.73
N ARG A 27 3.96 -11.39 -11.59
CA ARG A 27 4.19 -11.37 -13.05
C ARG A 27 5.60 -10.88 -13.42
N GLN A 28 6.23 -10.09 -12.57
CA GLN A 28 7.61 -9.63 -12.77
C GLN A 28 8.66 -10.56 -12.14
N GLY A 29 8.25 -11.69 -11.55
CA GLY A 29 9.12 -12.75 -11.05
C GLY A 29 9.52 -12.60 -9.57
N ALA A 30 8.78 -11.84 -8.77
CA ALA A 30 9.03 -11.73 -7.34
C ALA A 30 8.36 -12.88 -6.56
N ASN A 31 9.04 -13.43 -5.56
CA ASN A 31 8.44 -14.25 -4.53
C ASN A 31 7.62 -13.36 -3.58
N ILE A 32 6.43 -13.81 -3.20
CA ILE A 32 5.48 -12.95 -2.49
C ILE A 32 5.16 -13.49 -1.10
N VAL A 33 5.15 -12.60 -0.13
CA VAL A 33 4.57 -12.83 1.21
C VAL A 33 3.35 -11.94 1.35
N ILE A 34 2.18 -12.54 1.50
CA ILE A 34 0.92 -11.85 1.56
C ILE A 34 0.43 -11.83 3.00
N ASP A 35 0.26 -10.65 3.56
CA ASP A 35 -0.45 -10.48 4.81
C ASP A 35 -1.94 -10.34 4.59
N TYR A 36 -2.73 -11.00 5.42
CA TYR A 36 -4.19 -10.88 5.45
C TYR A 36 -4.75 -11.08 6.86
N VAL A 37 -5.91 -10.50 7.13
CA VAL A 37 -6.66 -10.69 8.40
C VAL A 37 -7.94 -11.49 8.19
N ALA A 38 -8.63 -11.23 7.09
CA ALA A 38 -9.93 -11.80 6.74
C ALA A 38 -9.89 -12.47 5.37
N HIS A 39 -10.97 -13.20 5.04
CA HIS A 39 -11.16 -13.83 3.73
C HIS A 39 -10.07 -14.82 3.35
N PRO A 40 -9.86 -15.92 4.15
CA PRO A 40 -8.87 -16.94 3.83
C PRO A 40 -9.13 -17.60 2.47
N GLU A 41 -10.40 -17.73 2.06
CA GLU A 41 -10.79 -18.24 0.74
C GLU A 41 -10.25 -17.40 -0.42
N ALA A 42 -10.25 -16.08 -0.28
CA ALA A 42 -9.66 -15.18 -1.27
C ALA A 42 -8.13 -15.32 -1.29
N MET A 43 -7.52 -15.63 -0.15
CA MET A 43 -6.09 -15.88 -0.06
C MET A 43 -5.69 -17.17 -0.82
N GLU A 44 -6.42 -18.27 -0.60
CA GLU A 44 -6.19 -19.55 -1.30
C GLU A 44 -6.30 -19.41 -2.82
N GLU A 45 -7.28 -18.64 -3.29
CA GLU A 45 -7.44 -18.38 -4.73
C GLU A 45 -6.31 -17.53 -5.30
N LEU A 46 -5.85 -16.52 -4.53
CA LEU A 46 -4.73 -15.67 -4.93
C LEU A 46 -3.42 -16.46 -4.98
N GLU A 47 -3.17 -17.37 -4.04
CA GLU A 47 -2.01 -18.27 -4.06
C GLU A 47 -1.98 -19.12 -5.33
N LYS A 48 -3.13 -19.70 -5.73
CA LYS A 48 -3.22 -20.46 -6.99
C LYS A 48 -2.87 -19.61 -8.20
N GLN A 49 -3.35 -18.34 -8.23
CA GLN A 49 -3.04 -17.43 -9.34
C GLN A 49 -1.55 -17.09 -9.39
N VAL A 50 -0.89 -16.85 -8.26
CA VAL A 50 0.56 -16.58 -8.20
C VAL A 50 1.35 -17.81 -8.62
N HIS A 51 0.99 -19.01 -8.13
CA HIS A 51 1.65 -20.26 -8.55
C HIS A 51 1.51 -20.52 -10.06
N ALA A 52 0.37 -20.16 -10.66
CA ALA A 52 0.17 -20.27 -12.10
C ALA A 52 1.10 -19.36 -12.93
N LEU A 53 1.64 -18.30 -12.31
CA LEU A 53 2.66 -17.43 -12.92
C LEU A 53 4.08 -18.00 -12.79
N GLY A 54 4.26 -19.09 -12.02
CA GLY A 54 5.56 -19.76 -11.83
C GLY A 54 6.36 -19.24 -10.63
N ASP A 55 5.78 -18.41 -9.78
CA ASP A 55 6.43 -17.82 -8.62
C ASP A 55 6.01 -18.47 -7.30
N CYS A 56 6.81 -18.25 -6.25
CA CYS A 56 6.52 -18.75 -4.92
C CYS A 56 5.74 -17.70 -4.12
N VAL A 57 4.76 -18.17 -3.35
CA VAL A 57 3.93 -17.33 -2.49
C VAL A 57 3.64 -18.03 -1.18
N ILE A 58 3.58 -17.25 -0.10
CA ILE A 58 3.02 -17.68 1.19
C ILE A 58 2.02 -16.65 1.69
N GLY A 59 0.88 -17.12 2.22
CA GLY A 59 -0.07 -16.31 2.97
C GLY A 59 0.24 -16.40 4.47
N VAL A 60 0.27 -15.25 5.12
CA VAL A 60 0.46 -15.15 6.57
C VAL A 60 -0.69 -14.39 7.17
N LYS A 61 -1.47 -15.04 8.03
CA LYS A 61 -2.54 -14.36 8.75
C LYS A 61 -1.95 -13.55 9.90
N ALA A 62 -2.05 -12.22 9.82
CA ALA A 62 -1.53 -11.31 10.83
C ALA A 62 -2.37 -10.04 10.93
N ASP A 63 -2.62 -9.55 12.13
CA ASP A 63 -3.17 -8.21 12.37
C ASP A 63 -2.02 -7.21 12.43
N VAL A 64 -1.81 -6.47 11.34
CA VAL A 64 -0.72 -5.49 11.21
C VAL A 64 -0.80 -4.35 12.25
N SER A 65 -1.94 -4.15 12.91
CA SER A 65 -2.06 -3.21 14.02
C SER A 65 -1.26 -3.64 15.27
N GLN A 66 -0.87 -4.92 15.31
CA GLN A 66 -0.08 -5.54 16.39
C GLN A 66 1.37 -5.74 15.94
N VAL A 67 2.31 -5.04 16.57
CA VAL A 67 3.74 -5.09 16.17
C VAL A 67 4.30 -6.51 16.26
N ALA A 68 3.88 -7.30 17.24
CA ALA A 68 4.31 -8.71 17.37
C ALA A 68 3.87 -9.56 16.15
N GLU A 69 2.70 -9.30 15.59
CA GLU A 69 2.23 -10.03 14.41
C GLU A 69 2.96 -9.58 13.14
N LEU A 70 3.30 -8.30 13.03
CA LEU A 70 4.22 -7.82 11.99
C LEU A 70 5.59 -8.50 12.09
N GLN A 71 6.16 -8.65 13.30
CA GLN A 71 7.42 -9.36 13.49
C GLN A 71 7.33 -10.82 13.03
N ASN A 72 6.21 -11.50 13.31
CA ASN A 72 5.96 -12.85 12.84
C ASN A 72 5.85 -12.92 11.30
N LEU A 73 5.23 -11.94 10.67
CA LEU A 73 5.17 -11.83 9.21
C LEU A 73 6.56 -11.75 8.58
N PHE A 74 7.44 -10.90 9.12
CA PHE A 74 8.83 -10.80 8.66
C PHE A 74 9.63 -12.08 8.95
N ALA A 75 9.44 -12.69 10.11
CA ALA A 75 10.08 -13.96 10.45
C ALA A 75 9.68 -15.08 9.48
N ALA A 76 8.40 -15.14 9.07
CA ALA A 76 7.91 -16.10 8.08
C ALA A 76 8.56 -15.85 6.69
N ALA A 77 8.65 -14.59 6.25
CA ALA A 77 9.31 -14.22 5.01
C ALA A 77 10.80 -14.64 4.99
N VAL A 78 11.52 -14.36 6.07
CA VAL A 78 12.94 -14.71 6.18
C VAL A 78 13.14 -16.23 6.29
N LYS A 79 12.26 -16.93 6.99
CA LYS A 79 12.30 -18.40 7.12
C LYS A 79 12.12 -19.07 5.75
N GLU A 80 11.17 -18.61 4.95
CA GLU A 80 10.83 -19.22 3.67
C GLU A 80 11.82 -18.83 2.56
N PHE A 81 12.13 -17.53 2.46
CA PHE A 81 12.88 -17.00 1.31
C PHE A 81 14.29 -16.48 1.65
N GLY A 82 14.66 -16.43 2.93
CA GLY A 82 15.97 -15.97 3.41
C GLY A 82 16.22 -14.47 3.37
N ARG A 83 15.29 -13.67 2.79
CA ARG A 83 15.46 -12.23 2.57
C ARG A 83 14.14 -11.47 2.45
N VAL A 84 14.23 -10.14 2.47
CA VAL A 84 13.13 -9.22 2.10
C VAL A 84 13.74 -8.07 1.29
N ASP A 85 13.31 -7.91 0.04
CA ASP A 85 13.82 -6.87 -0.87
C ASP A 85 12.84 -5.71 -1.06
N ILE A 86 11.54 -6.01 -0.97
CA ILE A 86 10.46 -5.06 -1.22
C ILE A 86 9.47 -5.16 -0.06
N MET A 87 9.14 -4.02 0.53
CA MET A 87 8.05 -3.88 1.48
C MET A 87 6.99 -2.95 0.91
N VAL A 88 5.75 -3.43 0.82
CA VAL A 88 4.60 -2.61 0.43
C VAL A 88 3.67 -2.46 1.63
N ASN A 89 3.68 -1.30 2.26
CA ASN A 89 2.74 -0.91 3.31
C ASN A 89 1.42 -0.48 2.65
N ASN A 90 0.53 -1.45 2.41
CA ASN A 90 -0.74 -1.23 1.72
C ASN A 90 -1.95 -1.36 2.66
N ALA A 91 -1.89 -2.13 3.73
CA ALA A 91 -3.00 -2.29 4.66
C ALA A 91 -3.57 -0.94 5.10
N GLY A 92 -4.89 -0.81 5.02
CA GLY A 92 -5.54 0.44 5.39
C GLY A 92 -7.05 0.31 5.48
N VAL A 93 -7.63 1.12 6.36
CA VAL A 93 -9.07 1.25 6.58
C VAL A 93 -9.45 2.72 6.68
N GLU A 94 -10.72 3.01 6.45
CA GLU A 94 -11.32 4.31 6.72
C GLU A 94 -12.53 4.17 7.64
N THR A 95 -12.86 5.27 8.33
CA THR A 95 -14.11 5.41 9.07
C THR A 95 -14.78 6.69 8.59
N ARG A 96 -15.99 6.58 8.06
CA ARG A 96 -16.71 7.76 7.56
C ARG A 96 -17.54 8.37 8.68
N THR A 97 -16.87 9.12 9.57
CA THR A 97 -17.48 9.81 10.70
C THR A 97 -17.00 11.25 10.77
N SER A 98 -17.89 12.16 11.16
CA SER A 98 -17.52 13.58 11.37
C SER A 98 -16.54 13.71 12.53
N ILE A 99 -15.82 14.83 12.61
CA ILE A 99 -14.94 15.10 13.74
C ILE A 99 -15.70 15.14 15.07
N LEU A 100 -16.98 15.52 15.03
CA LEU A 100 -17.82 15.63 16.23
C LEU A 100 -18.26 14.25 16.75
N ASP A 101 -18.35 13.24 15.87
CA ASP A 101 -18.91 11.91 16.17
C ASP A 101 -17.84 10.82 16.20
N THR A 102 -16.60 11.12 15.81
CA THR A 102 -15.50 10.15 15.80
C THR A 102 -15.17 9.73 17.22
N THR A 103 -15.33 8.45 17.52
CA THR A 103 -14.96 7.87 18.80
C THR A 103 -13.45 7.62 18.90
N GLU A 104 -12.91 7.57 20.12
CA GLU A 104 -11.51 7.19 20.37
C GLU A 104 -11.17 5.83 19.73
N ALA A 105 -12.04 4.84 19.87
CA ALA A 105 -11.82 3.52 19.27
C ALA A 105 -11.74 3.54 17.74
N GLN A 106 -12.51 4.39 17.06
CA GLN A 106 -12.43 4.58 15.62
C GLN A 106 -11.12 5.24 15.22
N TYR A 107 -10.72 6.30 15.95
CA TYR A 107 -9.44 6.98 15.75
C TYR A 107 -8.26 6.01 15.92
N GLU A 108 -8.20 5.30 17.06
CA GLU A 108 -7.14 4.34 17.38
C GLU A 108 -7.04 3.23 16.32
N LYS A 109 -8.18 2.68 15.90
CA LYS A 109 -8.22 1.65 14.86
C LYS A 109 -7.59 2.14 13.56
N VAL A 110 -7.98 3.34 13.09
CA VAL A 110 -7.45 3.89 11.83
C VAL A 110 -5.95 4.15 11.94
N LEU A 111 -5.50 4.79 13.00
CA LEU A 111 -4.08 5.11 13.21
C LEU A 111 -3.24 3.83 13.37
N ALA A 112 -3.76 2.83 14.10
CA ALA A 112 -3.05 1.57 14.33
C ALA A 112 -2.87 0.77 13.03
N ILE A 113 -3.91 0.69 12.20
CA ILE A 113 -3.85 -0.07 10.95
C ILE A 113 -3.10 0.70 9.86
N ASN A 114 -3.37 2.01 9.67
CA ASN A 114 -2.82 2.74 8.53
C ASN A 114 -1.40 3.28 8.79
N LEU A 115 -1.15 3.86 9.95
CA LEU A 115 0.09 4.58 10.23
C LEU A 115 1.08 3.79 11.08
N LYS A 116 0.63 3.26 12.24
CA LYS A 116 1.51 2.47 13.12
C LYS A 116 2.05 1.24 12.39
N SER A 117 1.20 0.52 11.64
CA SER A 117 1.64 -0.63 10.86
C SER A 117 2.70 -0.26 9.83
N ALA A 118 2.50 0.85 9.10
CA ALA A 118 3.45 1.32 8.10
C ALA A 118 4.78 1.77 8.74
N PHE A 119 4.73 2.40 9.91
CA PHE A 119 5.92 2.78 10.66
C PHE A 119 6.77 1.55 11.04
N PHE A 120 6.17 0.57 11.70
CA PHE A 120 6.88 -0.63 12.14
C PHE A 120 7.20 -1.58 10.97
N GLY A 121 6.36 -1.65 9.93
CA GLY A 121 6.67 -2.34 8.69
C GLY A 121 7.90 -1.76 8.00
N THR A 122 8.01 -0.43 7.92
CA THR A 122 9.20 0.26 7.42
C THR A 122 10.44 -0.03 8.27
N GLN A 123 10.31 0.01 9.60
CA GLN A 123 11.43 -0.28 10.53
C GLN A 123 11.94 -1.71 10.36
N LEU A 124 11.06 -2.71 10.39
CA LEU A 124 11.41 -4.13 10.27
C LEU A 124 12.02 -4.43 8.90
N ALA A 125 11.45 -3.85 7.83
CA ALA A 125 12.01 -3.97 6.48
C ALA A 125 13.42 -3.40 6.41
N ALA A 126 13.63 -2.17 6.89
CA ALA A 126 14.93 -1.52 6.89
C ALA A 126 15.98 -2.32 7.69
N GLN A 127 15.63 -2.79 8.88
CA GLN A 127 16.52 -3.63 9.69
C GLN A 127 16.93 -4.91 8.95
N GLN A 128 15.97 -5.60 8.33
CA GLN A 128 16.24 -6.81 7.55
C GLN A 128 17.08 -6.50 6.30
N MET A 129 16.75 -5.45 5.55
CA MET A 129 17.49 -5.04 4.36
C MET A 129 18.95 -4.63 4.65
N ILE A 130 19.18 -3.93 5.77
CA ILE A 130 20.52 -3.59 6.24
C ILE A 130 21.31 -4.86 6.64
N LYS A 131 20.68 -5.76 7.42
CA LYS A 131 21.29 -7.01 7.87
C LYS A 131 21.73 -7.91 6.71
N GLN A 132 20.90 -8.03 5.67
CA GLN A 132 21.18 -8.89 4.51
C GLN A 132 22.10 -8.23 3.47
N GLY A 133 22.20 -6.90 3.49
CA GLY A 133 22.94 -6.12 2.50
C GLY A 133 22.21 -5.98 1.16
N GLY A 134 22.71 -5.08 0.30
CA GLY A 134 22.21 -4.90 -1.07
C GLY A 134 21.10 -3.86 -1.23
N GLY A 135 20.65 -3.22 -0.14
CA GLY A 135 19.59 -2.22 -0.17
C GLY A 135 18.19 -2.81 -0.29
N GLY A 136 17.21 -2.00 -0.68
CA GLY A 136 15.82 -2.43 -0.80
C GLY A 136 14.86 -1.34 -1.26
N ARG A 137 13.58 -1.69 -1.34
CA ARG A 137 12.48 -0.79 -1.71
C ARG A 137 11.37 -0.85 -0.66
N ILE A 138 10.95 0.30 -0.17
CA ILE A 138 9.81 0.44 0.73
C ILE A 138 8.80 1.35 0.05
N ILE A 139 7.59 0.85 -0.18
CA ILE A 139 6.54 1.56 -0.89
C ILE A 139 5.34 1.71 0.04
N ASN A 140 4.97 2.95 0.32
CA ASN A 140 3.84 3.29 1.18
C ASN A 140 2.64 3.66 0.33
N ILE A 141 1.54 2.90 0.42
CA ILE A 141 0.29 3.26 -0.26
C ILE A 141 -0.41 4.32 0.57
N THR A 142 -0.20 5.57 0.19
CA THR A 142 -0.77 6.74 0.85
C THR A 142 -2.16 7.07 0.29
N SER A 143 -2.43 8.28 -0.13
CA SER A 143 -3.67 8.74 -0.75
C SER A 143 -3.47 10.18 -1.21
N VAL A 144 -4.31 10.67 -2.14
CA VAL A 144 -4.49 12.12 -2.34
C VAL A 144 -4.84 12.85 -1.04
N HIS A 145 -5.42 12.15 -0.07
CA HIS A 145 -5.77 12.66 1.26
C HIS A 145 -4.59 12.76 2.23
N GLU A 146 -3.38 12.55 1.78
CA GLU A 146 -2.18 12.99 2.52
C GLU A 146 -1.98 14.51 2.43
N ASP A 147 -2.57 15.16 1.42
CA ASP A 147 -2.55 16.60 1.14
C ASP A 147 -3.94 17.22 1.08
N TRP A 148 -4.94 16.49 0.56
CA TRP A 148 -6.29 16.98 0.39
C TRP A 148 -7.18 16.64 1.58
N PRO A 149 -7.98 17.61 2.08
CA PRO A 149 -8.95 17.33 3.12
C PRO A 149 -10.06 16.41 2.62
N MET A 150 -10.55 15.54 3.51
CA MET A 150 -11.73 14.71 3.29
C MET A 150 -12.69 14.90 4.47
N PRO A 151 -13.62 15.85 4.39
CA PRO A 151 -14.62 16.05 5.44
C PRO A 151 -15.37 14.74 5.74
N GLY A 152 -15.54 14.43 7.03
CA GLY A 152 -16.12 13.15 7.47
C GLY A 152 -15.13 11.98 7.53
N ASN A 153 -13.81 12.23 7.40
CA ASN A 153 -12.80 11.16 7.48
C ASN A 153 -11.45 11.67 8.05
N THR A 154 -11.52 12.49 9.10
CA THR A 154 -10.35 13.18 9.65
C THR A 154 -9.26 12.23 10.13
N ALA A 155 -9.59 11.14 10.82
CA ALA A 155 -8.61 10.15 11.28
C ALA A 155 -7.85 9.50 10.11
N TYR A 156 -8.54 9.23 9.00
CA TYR A 156 -7.91 8.72 7.78
C TYR A 156 -6.92 9.74 7.20
N CYS A 157 -7.32 11.00 7.03
CA CYS A 157 -6.44 12.05 6.53
C CYS A 157 -5.20 12.22 7.41
N LEU A 158 -5.36 12.21 8.75
CA LEU A 158 -4.23 12.24 9.69
C LEU A 158 -3.29 11.05 9.48
N SER A 159 -3.85 9.83 9.31
CA SER A 159 -3.02 8.65 9.05
C SER A 159 -2.22 8.77 7.75
N LYS A 160 -2.83 9.27 6.68
CA LYS A 160 -2.18 9.40 5.36
C LYS A 160 -1.18 10.58 5.33
N GLY A 161 -1.48 11.70 5.99
CA GLY A 161 -0.52 12.79 6.22
C GLY A 161 0.69 12.34 7.05
N GLY A 162 0.45 11.49 8.07
CA GLY A 162 1.52 10.85 8.84
C GLY A 162 2.38 9.92 7.98
N MET A 163 1.77 9.12 7.10
CA MET A 163 2.50 8.25 6.15
C MET A 163 3.35 9.07 5.16
N ARG A 164 2.88 10.25 4.74
CA ARG A 164 3.68 11.17 3.92
C ARG A 164 4.96 11.58 4.65
N MET A 165 4.84 12.02 5.91
CA MET A 165 6.03 12.41 6.68
C MET A 165 6.93 11.20 7.01
N LEU A 166 6.35 10.04 7.29
CA LEU A 166 7.10 8.79 7.42
C LEU A 166 7.93 8.53 6.15
N THR A 167 7.31 8.58 4.97
CA THR A 167 7.98 8.36 3.67
C THR A 167 9.13 9.34 3.46
N ARG A 168 8.92 10.62 3.71
CA ARG A 168 9.93 11.67 3.51
C ARG A 168 11.10 11.52 4.46
N THR A 169 10.82 11.36 5.75
CA THR A 169 11.84 11.25 6.78
C THR A 169 12.67 9.99 6.59
N THR A 170 12.03 8.83 6.50
CA THR A 170 12.74 7.55 6.37
C THR A 170 13.44 7.40 5.00
N GLY A 171 12.91 8.03 3.95
CA GLY A 171 13.58 8.08 2.65
C GLY A 171 14.93 8.79 2.68
N VAL A 172 15.07 9.82 3.52
CA VAL A 172 16.36 10.50 3.76
C VAL A 172 17.25 9.67 4.68
N GLU A 173 16.72 9.17 5.80
CA GLU A 173 17.48 8.39 6.79
C GLU A 173 18.05 7.08 6.21
N LEU A 174 17.33 6.41 5.31
CA LEU A 174 17.67 5.09 4.79
C LEU A 174 18.43 5.13 3.46
N ALA A 175 18.51 6.28 2.80
CA ALA A 175 19.24 6.44 1.54
C ALA A 175 20.73 6.03 1.63
N PRO A 176 21.49 6.30 2.72
CA PRO A 176 22.85 5.82 2.85
C PRO A 176 23.01 4.29 2.85
N HIS A 177 21.92 3.56 3.14
CA HIS A 177 21.87 2.09 3.09
C HIS A 177 21.36 1.55 1.74
N ASN A 178 21.21 2.42 0.71
CA ASN A 178 20.60 2.07 -0.58
C ASN A 178 19.17 1.51 -0.44
N ILE A 179 18.43 1.97 0.58
CA ILE A 179 17.02 1.65 0.77
C ILE A 179 16.22 2.88 0.36
N LEU A 180 15.40 2.73 -0.68
CA LEU A 180 14.57 3.80 -1.21
C LEU A 180 13.16 3.69 -0.65
N VAL A 181 12.62 4.81 -0.15
CA VAL A 181 11.27 4.87 0.40
C VAL A 181 10.44 5.83 -0.42
N VAL A 182 9.38 5.33 -1.04
CA VAL A 182 8.51 6.12 -1.93
C VAL A 182 7.04 5.92 -1.54
N GLY A 183 6.28 6.99 -1.56
CA GLY A 183 4.82 6.97 -1.45
C GLY A 183 4.16 6.80 -2.83
N VAL A 184 3.08 6.04 -2.87
CA VAL A 184 2.12 6.05 -3.96
C VAL A 184 0.83 6.63 -3.40
N GLY A 185 0.35 7.73 -3.97
CA GLY A 185 -0.86 8.44 -3.56
C GLY A 185 -1.99 8.23 -4.56
N PRO A 186 -2.83 7.17 -4.42
CA PRO A 186 -3.95 6.98 -5.30
C PRO A 186 -5.03 8.04 -5.11
N GLY A 187 -5.73 8.39 -6.19
CA GLY A 187 -7.04 8.99 -6.16
C GLY A 187 -8.12 7.93 -5.87
N ALA A 188 -9.30 8.10 -6.50
CA ALA A 188 -10.36 7.11 -6.38
C ALA A 188 -10.06 5.86 -7.21
N VAL A 189 -10.05 4.69 -6.55
CA VAL A 189 -9.78 3.38 -7.18
C VAL A 189 -10.98 2.46 -6.98
N ALA A 190 -11.35 1.69 -7.99
CA ALA A 190 -12.48 0.76 -7.98
C ALA A 190 -12.13 -0.48 -7.12
N THR A 191 -12.35 -0.36 -5.81
CA THR A 191 -12.02 -1.37 -4.79
C THR A 191 -13.15 -1.53 -3.79
N PRO A 192 -13.15 -2.57 -2.93
CA PRO A 192 -14.17 -2.75 -1.90
C PRO A 192 -14.37 -1.54 -0.97
N ILE A 193 -13.35 -0.74 -0.71
CA ILE A 193 -13.43 0.47 0.11
C ILE A 193 -14.38 1.53 -0.51
N ASN A 194 -14.52 1.53 -1.84
CA ASN A 194 -15.35 2.45 -2.60
C ASN A 194 -16.69 1.83 -3.07
N LEU A 195 -17.03 0.62 -2.56
CA LEU A 195 -18.20 -0.11 -3.02
C LEU A 195 -19.50 0.70 -2.88
N GLY A 196 -19.67 1.42 -1.77
CA GLY A 196 -20.84 2.28 -1.56
C GLY A 196 -20.98 3.38 -2.63
N THR A 197 -19.86 4.00 -3.04
CA THR A 197 -19.89 4.98 -4.13
C THR A 197 -20.14 4.32 -5.49
N MET A 198 -19.57 3.15 -5.73
CA MET A 198 -19.74 2.41 -6.99
C MET A 198 -21.17 1.89 -7.20
N GLN A 199 -21.87 1.59 -6.12
CA GLN A 199 -23.27 1.11 -6.16
C GLN A 199 -24.31 2.23 -6.25
N ASP A 200 -23.91 3.48 -6.02
CA ASP A 200 -24.79 4.65 -6.18
C ASP A 200 -24.44 5.39 -7.49
N PRO A 201 -25.30 5.30 -8.53
CA PRO A 201 -25.04 5.93 -9.82
C PRO A 201 -24.85 7.45 -9.75
N VAL A 202 -25.52 8.12 -8.81
CA VAL A 202 -25.44 9.58 -8.64
C VAL A 202 -24.09 9.96 -8.04
N LEU A 203 -23.66 9.26 -6.99
CA LEU A 203 -22.36 9.49 -6.36
C LEU A 203 -21.21 9.11 -7.31
N LEU A 204 -21.33 8.00 -8.02
CA LEU A 204 -20.36 7.56 -9.00
C LEU A 204 -20.20 8.59 -10.14
N GLN A 205 -21.32 9.09 -10.69
CA GLN A 205 -21.27 10.11 -11.73
C GLN A 205 -20.64 11.41 -11.23
N LYS A 206 -21.00 11.84 -10.01
CA LYS A 206 -20.41 13.04 -9.39
C LYS A 206 -18.91 12.88 -9.20
N LEU A 207 -18.44 11.72 -8.73
CA LEU A 207 -17.03 11.42 -8.56
C LEU A 207 -16.31 11.41 -9.92
N ASN A 208 -16.86 10.73 -10.92
CA ASN A 208 -16.27 10.66 -12.26
C ASN A 208 -16.17 12.06 -12.92
N ASN A 209 -17.15 12.91 -12.71
CA ASN A 209 -17.11 14.29 -13.22
C ASN A 209 -16.04 15.15 -12.51
N ALA A 210 -15.67 14.83 -11.27
CA ALA A 210 -14.61 15.53 -10.54
C ALA A 210 -13.20 15.06 -10.95
N ILE A 211 -13.07 13.89 -11.57
CA ILE A 211 -11.80 13.33 -12.03
C ILE A 211 -11.58 13.75 -13.50
N PRO A 212 -10.49 14.47 -13.85
CA PRO A 212 -10.23 14.88 -15.24
C PRO A 212 -10.22 13.72 -16.26
N LEU A 213 -9.73 12.53 -15.87
CA LEU A 213 -9.80 11.33 -16.72
C LEU A 213 -11.22 10.72 -16.80
N GLY A 214 -12.22 11.27 -16.13
CA GLY A 214 -13.63 10.90 -16.22
C GLY A 214 -14.01 9.55 -15.58
N ARG A 215 -13.12 8.92 -14.84
CA ARG A 215 -13.36 7.61 -14.24
C ARG A 215 -12.48 7.36 -13.01
N MET A 216 -12.89 6.42 -12.19
CA MET A 216 -12.02 5.82 -11.18
C MET A 216 -10.88 5.02 -11.84
N ALA A 217 -9.75 4.91 -11.16
CA ALA A 217 -8.68 4.02 -11.56
C ALA A 217 -9.06 2.54 -11.33
N ARG A 218 -8.50 1.64 -12.12
CA ARG A 218 -8.49 0.22 -11.82
C ARG A 218 -7.33 -0.09 -10.85
N PRO A 219 -7.46 -1.09 -9.97
CA PRO A 219 -6.37 -1.50 -9.06
C PRO A 219 -5.05 -1.79 -9.79
N GLU A 220 -5.11 -2.35 -11.00
CA GLU A 220 -3.94 -2.70 -11.82
C GLU A 220 -3.15 -1.46 -12.26
N GLU A 221 -3.78 -0.29 -12.38
CA GLU A 221 -3.10 0.96 -12.74
C GLU A 221 -2.22 1.45 -11.58
N ILE A 222 -2.65 1.20 -10.33
CA ILE A 222 -1.82 1.47 -9.14
C ILE A 222 -0.72 0.41 -9.00
N ALA A 223 -1.05 -0.86 -9.23
CA ALA A 223 -0.10 -1.97 -9.15
C ALA A 223 1.07 -1.81 -10.13
N SER A 224 0.80 -1.35 -11.36
CA SER A 224 1.83 -1.07 -12.37
C SER A 224 2.83 0.00 -11.90
N LEU A 225 2.34 1.06 -11.24
CA LEU A 225 3.21 2.08 -10.65
C LEU A 225 4.05 1.51 -9.50
N VAL A 226 3.45 0.71 -8.61
CA VAL A 226 4.16 0.05 -7.52
C VAL A 226 5.27 -0.86 -8.07
N ALA A 227 4.99 -1.65 -9.09
CA ALA A 227 5.97 -2.53 -9.71
C ALA A 227 7.12 -1.75 -10.38
N PHE A 228 6.83 -0.60 -11.03
CA PHE A 228 7.86 0.30 -11.53
C PHE A 228 8.76 0.81 -10.40
N LEU A 229 8.17 1.26 -9.29
CA LEU A 229 8.92 1.78 -8.13
C LEU A 229 9.73 0.69 -7.40
N ALA A 230 9.27 -0.55 -7.45
CA ALA A 230 10.00 -1.70 -6.90
C ALA A 230 11.22 -2.09 -7.74
N GLY A 231 11.26 -1.70 -9.01
CA GLY A 231 12.33 -2.05 -9.96
C GLY A 231 13.45 -1.01 -10.05
N ASP A 232 14.46 -1.34 -10.88
CA ASP A 232 15.66 -0.51 -11.06
C ASP A 232 15.37 0.81 -11.81
N GLY A 233 14.25 0.89 -12.53
CA GLY A 233 13.86 2.12 -13.23
C GLY A 233 13.60 3.31 -12.29
N ALA A 234 13.33 3.03 -11.01
CA ALA A 234 13.09 4.04 -9.98
C ALA A 234 14.29 4.27 -9.06
N SER A 235 15.50 3.89 -9.46
CA SER A 235 16.71 3.89 -8.62
C SER A 235 17.15 5.28 -8.10
N TYR A 236 16.59 6.36 -8.65
CA TYR A 236 16.85 7.74 -8.19
C TYR A 236 15.65 8.40 -7.52
N MET A 237 14.65 7.58 -7.09
CA MET A 237 13.42 8.06 -6.47
C MET A 237 13.36 7.65 -5.00
N THR A 238 13.42 8.62 -4.09
CA THR A 238 13.23 8.40 -2.65
C THR A 238 12.65 9.64 -1.99
N ALA A 239 12.08 9.50 -0.78
CA ALA A 239 11.56 10.58 0.05
C ALA A 239 10.45 11.42 -0.61
N THR A 240 9.71 10.84 -1.54
CA THR A 240 8.64 11.53 -2.29
C THR A 240 7.40 10.66 -2.43
N THR A 241 6.26 11.27 -2.75
CA THR A 241 5.03 10.58 -3.15
C THR A 241 4.73 10.84 -4.62
N ILE A 242 4.40 9.79 -5.36
CA ILE A 242 3.90 9.86 -6.72
C ILE A 242 2.38 9.69 -6.69
N PHE A 243 1.64 10.70 -7.14
CA PHE A 243 0.19 10.63 -7.20
C PHE A 243 -0.28 9.97 -8.50
N ALA A 244 -1.20 9.02 -8.36
CA ALA A 244 -1.90 8.34 -9.45
C ALA A 244 -3.41 8.55 -9.25
N ASP A 245 -3.90 9.71 -9.64
CA ASP A 245 -5.19 10.26 -9.20
C ASP A 245 -6.12 10.69 -10.33
N GLY A 246 -5.74 10.45 -11.59
CA GLY A 246 -6.51 10.88 -12.76
C GLY A 246 -6.61 12.41 -12.92
N GLY A 247 -5.75 13.15 -12.19
CA GLY A 247 -5.67 14.61 -12.21
C GLY A 247 -6.59 15.30 -11.21
N ILE A 248 -7.25 14.55 -10.31
CA ILE A 248 -8.27 15.13 -9.42
C ILE A 248 -7.69 16.23 -8.51
N MET A 249 -6.46 16.08 -8.02
CA MET A 249 -5.81 17.09 -7.18
C MET A 249 -5.49 18.39 -7.91
N GLN A 250 -5.40 18.37 -9.23
CA GLN A 250 -5.07 19.52 -10.06
C GLN A 250 -6.31 20.11 -10.74
N SER A 251 -7.47 19.47 -10.61
CA SER A 251 -8.69 19.98 -11.20
C SER A 251 -9.18 21.21 -10.42
N SER A 252 -9.20 22.35 -11.09
CA SER A 252 -9.95 23.51 -10.60
C SER A 252 -11.42 23.29 -10.94
N PRO A 253 -12.36 23.40 -9.99
CA PRO A 253 -13.78 23.40 -10.35
C PRO A 253 -14.10 24.67 -11.13
N GLY A 254 -13.98 24.59 -12.45
CA GLY A 254 -14.46 25.53 -13.46
C GLY A 254 -14.10 27.01 -13.24
N LEU A 255 -13.14 27.49 -13.99
CA LEU A 255 -13.15 28.88 -14.45
C LEU A 255 -14.02 28.96 -15.69
#